data_1258646b0d96c5102c0b482922ac958e
#
_entry.id   1258646b0d96c5102c0b482922ac958e
#
_cell.length_a   1.000
_cell.length_b   1.000
_cell.length_c   1.000
_cell.angle_alpha   90.00
_cell.angle_beta   90.00
_cell.angle_gamma   90.00
#
_symmetry.space_group_name_H-M   'P 1'
#
loop_
_entity.id
_entity.type
_entity.pdbx_description
1 polymer ?
#
loop_
_entity_poly.entity_id
_entity_poly.type
_entity_poly.pdbx_seq_one_letter_code
_entity_poly.pdbx_strand_id
1 'polypeptide(L)'
;MNKTSQYQLTVIVPVFNEEGNILRLEEELTHFLQIAKVPSCILFVDDGSKDNSARLIKGTCRRHADFFYLGLTRNSGLSAALKAGIDHTGSKYVGYIDADLQTLPEDFNLLLEDVENYELVMGIRSGRKDSFVKNISSRIANSIRRSMTHDGVADTGCPLKIMHTENAKRIPFFTGMHRFLPALILLQNGKVKQIPVRHFKRMAGKSKYNLSNRLVGPLKDCFAYRWMKKRYINYEIAENNLLTEA
;
A
#
# COMPACT_ATOMS: atom_id res chain seq x y z
N MET A 1 8.50 -10.26 -20.99
CA MET A 1 8.71 -8.97 -20.28
C MET A 1 7.48 -8.64 -19.44
N ASN A 2 7.67 -8.10 -18.23
CA ASN A 2 6.56 -7.65 -17.40
C ASN A 2 5.96 -6.36 -18.01
N LYS A 3 4.63 -6.35 -18.26
CA LYS A 3 3.95 -5.19 -18.89
C LYS A 3 4.07 -3.90 -18.07
N THR A 4 4.27 -3.99 -16.76
CA THR A 4 4.40 -2.81 -15.91
C THR A 4 5.81 -2.18 -15.95
N SER A 5 6.81 -2.84 -16.55
CA SER A 5 8.19 -2.33 -16.61
C SER A 5 8.38 -1.10 -17.51
N GLN A 6 7.40 -0.78 -18.36
CA GLN A 6 7.42 0.44 -19.17
C GLN A 6 6.96 1.70 -18.42
N TYR A 7 6.42 1.53 -17.20
CA TYR A 7 5.94 2.62 -16.36
C TYR A 7 6.92 2.90 -15.22
N GLN A 8 6.91 4.13 -14.72
CA GLN A 8 7.68 4.50 -13.55
C GLN A 8 6.95 4.17 -12.23
N LEU A 9 5.61 4.28 -12.22
CA LEU A 9 4.78 3.98 -11.06
C LEU A 9 3.71 2.94 -11.41
N THR A 10 3.62 1.88 -10.61
CA THR A 10 2.46 0.98 -10.59
C THR A 10 1.63 1.23 -9.32
N VAL A 11 0.39 1.66 -9.47
CA VAL A 11 -0.54 1.81 -8.34
C VAL A 11 -1.29 0.51 -8.11
N ILE A 12 -1.04 -0.15 -6.99
CA ILE A 12 -1.74 -1.36 -6.57
C ILE A 12 -3.06 -0.97 -5.89
N VAL A 13 -4.15 -1.57 -6.34
CA VAL A 13 -5.49 -1.41 -5.76
C VAL A 13 -6.00 -2.79 -5.33
N PRO A 14 -5.86 -3.17 -4.06
CA PRO A 14 -6.44 -4.41 -3.54
C PRO A 14 -7.96 -4.33 -3.51
N VAL A 15 -8.62 -5.36 -4.01
CA VAL A 15 -10.08 -5.44 -4.11
C VAL A 15 -10.58 -6.74 -3.49
N PHE A 16 -11.61 -6.64 -2.63
CA PHE A 16 -12.35 -7.79 -2.13
C PHE A 16 -13.81 -7.43 -1.87
N ASN A 17 -14.72 -7.89 -2.73
CA ASN A 17 -16.15 -7.61 -2.69
C ASN A 17 -16.43 -6.08 -2.61
N GLU A 18 -16.02 -5.38 -3.65
CA GLU A 18 -16.13 -3.92 -3.79
C GLU A 18 -16.85 -3.53 -5.11
N GLU A 19 -17.77 -4.39 -5.60
CA GLU A 19 -18.46 -4.18 -6.88
C GLU A 19 -19.09 -2.79 -7.01
N GLY A 20 -19.61 -2.23 -5.89
CA GLY A 20 -20.21 -0.90 -5.85
C GLY A 20 -19.22 0.27 -6.02
N ASN A 21 -17.91 0.00 -5.92
CA ASN A 21 -16.86 1.03 -6.02
C ASN A 21 -16.10 0.98 -7.34
N ILE A 22 -16.16 -0.11 -8.12
CA ILE A 22 -15.28 -0.33 -9.28
C ILE A 22 -15.47 0.73 -10.38
N LEU A 23 -16.70 1.14 -10.68
CA LEU A 23 -16.92 2.16 -11.71
C LEU A 23 -16.33 3.51 -11.31
N ARG A 24 -16.54 3.92 -10.06
CA ARG A 24 -15.94 5.14 -9.55
C ARG A 24 -14.42 5.07 -9.48
N LEU A 25 -13.86 3.91 -9.09
CA LEU A 25 -12.42 3.67 -9.14
C LEU A 25 -11.86 3.83 -10.55
N GLU A 26 -12.57 3.32 -11.56
CA GLU A 26 -12.19 3.49 -12.96
C GLU A 26 -12.12 4.97 -13.34
N GLU A 27 -13.12 5.76 -13.00
CA GLU A 27 -13.18 7.21 -13.29
C GLU A 27 -12.03 7.96 -12.60
N GLU A 28 -11.87 7.81 -11.29
CA GLU A 28 -10.86 8.53 -10.50
C GLU A 28 -9.43 8.11 -10.87
N LEU A 29 -9.20 6.82 -11.13
CA LEU A 29 -7.89 6.32 -11.55
C LEU A 29 -7.55 6.71 -12.98
N THR A 30 -8.54 6.76 -13.89
CA THR A 30 -8.33 7.27 -15.25
C THR A 30 -7.98 8.76 -15.22
N HIS A 31 -8.69 9.54 -14.41
CA HIS A 31 -8.35 10.95 -14.20
C HIS A 31 -6.92 11.11 -13.68
N PHE A 32 -6.54 10.33 -12.65
CA PHE A 32 -5.16 10.34 -12.13
C PHE A 32 -4.14 10.05 -13.23
N LEU A 33 -4.33 9.03 -14.06
CA LEU A 33 -3.39 8.68 -15.12
C LEU A 33 -3.18 9.81 -16.13
N GLN A 34 -4.22 10.64 -16.36
CA GLN A 34 -4.12 11.81 -17.25
C GLN A 34 -3.27 12.95 -16.68
N ILE A 35 -3.24 13.08 -15.34
CA ILE A 35 -2.53 14.18 -14.64
C ILE A 35 -1.29 13.69 -13.87
N ALA A 36 -0.95 12.42 -13.97
CA ALA A 36 0.19 11.82 -13.26
C ALA A 36 1.51 12.46 -13.72
N LYS A 37 2.34 12.88 -12.76
CA LYS A 37 3.66 13.49 -13.01
C LYS A 37 4.68 12.55 -13.65
N VAL A 38 4.42 11.25 -13.61
CA VAL A 38 5.29 10.20 -14.19
C VAL A 38 4.43 9.17 -14.93
N PRO A 39 4.98 8.48 -15.95
CA PRO A 39 4.28 7.37 -16.59
C PRO A 39 3.81 6.34 -15.56
N SER A 40 2.50 6.18 -15.43
CA SER A 40 1.87 5.40 -14.37
C SER A 40 0.88 4.38 -14.92
N CYS A 41 0.71 3.27 -14.22
CA CYS A 41 -0.32 2.27 -14.51
C CYS A 41 -1.01 1.79 -13.24
N ILE A 42 -2.15 1.15 -13.40
CA ILE A 42 -2.97 0.61 -12.34
C ILE A 42 -2.90 -0.91 -12.33
N LEU A 43 -2.71 -1.50 -11.16
CA LEU A 43 -2.74 -2.94 -10.96
C LEU A 43 -3.81 -3.29 -9.93
N PHE A 44 -4.98 -3.70 -10.37
CA PHE A 44 -5.98 -4.29 -9.50
C PHE A 44 -5.53 -5.67 -9.01
N VAL A 45 -5.66 -5.92 -7.72
CA VAL A 45 -5.43 -7.24 -7.14
C VAL A 45 -6.73 -7.71 -6.49
N ASP A 46 -7.46 -8.57 -7.20
CA ASP A 46 -8.68 -9.18 -6.68
C ASP A 46 -8.33 -10.30 -5.70
N ASP A 47 -8.65 -10.12 -4.42
CA ASP A 47 -8.38 -11.06 -3.33
C ASP A 47 -9.49 -12.13 -3.23
N GLY A 48 -9.85 -12.73 -4.36
CA GLY A 48 -10.83 -13.82 -4.43
C GLY A 48 -12.25 -13.35 -4.13
N SER A 49 -12.70 -12.24 -4.73
CA SER A 49 -14.05 -11.69 -4.58
C SER A 49 -15.12 -12.71 -5.00
N LYS A 50 -16.26 -12.67 -4.30
CA LYS A 50 -17.43 -13.52 -4.56
C LYS A 50 -18.60 -12.77 -5.21
N ASP A 51 -18.49 -11.44 -5.33
CA ASP A 51 -19.43 -10.57 -6.02
C ASP A 51 -18.98 -10.30 -7.47
N ASN A 52 -19.52 -9.27 -8.12
CA ASN A 52 -19.15 -8.91 -9.49
C ASN A 52 -17.80 -8.19 -9.64
N SER A 53 -17.05 -7.95 -8.55
CA SER A 53 -15.80 -7.17 -8.59
C SER A 53 -14.82 -7.68 -9.64
N ALA A 54 -14.50 -8.97 -9.65
CA ALA A 54 -13.57 -9.57 -10.61
C ALA A 54 -14.00 -9.38 -12.07
N ARG A 55 -15.32 -9.49 -12.35
CA ARG A 55 -15.87 -9.28 -13.69
C ARG A 55 -15.74 -7.82 -14.13
N LEU A 56 -16.06 -6.90 -13.24
CA LEU A 56 -15.97 -5.45 -13.49
C LEU A 56 -14.51 -5.02 -13.73
N ILE A 57 -13.57 -5.44 -12.88
CA ILE A 57 -12.14 -5.20 -13.05
C ILE A 57 -11.65 -5.64 -14.42
N LYS A 58 -11.98 -6.88 -14.83
CA LYS A 58 -11.61 -7.39 -16.15
C LYS A 58 -12.20 -6.56 -17.29
N GLY A 59 -13.42 -6.04 -17.11
CA GLY A 59 -14.07 -5.11 -18.03
C GLY A 59 -13.30 -3.80 -18.15
N THR A 60 -12.91 -3.19 -17.04
CA THR A 60 -12.07 -1.98 -16.97
C THR A 60 -10.74 -2.20 -17.68
N CYS A 61 -10.02 -3.29 -17.39
CA CYS A 61 -8.74 -3.59 -18.02
C CYS A 61 -8.82 -3.85 -19.53
N ARG A 62 -9.99 -4.19 -20.06
CA ARG A 62 -10.20 -4.29 -21.52
C ARG A 62 -10.40 -2.95 -22.20
N ARG A 63 -10.92 -1.95 -21.48
CA ARG A 63 -11.17 -0.60 -22.01
C ARG A 63 -9.93 0.30 -21.94
N HIS A 64 -9.01 0.03 -21.02
CA HIS A 64 -7.85 0.87 -20.74
C HIS A 64 -6.56 0.05 -20.83
N ALA A 65 -5.61 0.50 -21.65
CA ALA A 65 -4.34 -0.19 -21.88
C ALA A 65 -3.41 -0.16 -20.64
N ASP A 66 -3.57 0.85 -19.79
CA ASP A 66 -2.73 1.09 -18.61
C ASP A 66 -3.30 0.46 -17.33
N PHE A 67 -4.37 -0.34 -17.46
CA PHE A 67 -5.00 -1.04 -16.36
C PHE A 67 -4.72 -2.55 -16.47
N PHE A 68 -4.19 -3.11 -15.39
CA PHE A 68 -3.85 -4.53 -15.26
C PHE A 68 -4.58 -5.16 -14.09
N TYR A 69 -4.65 -6.49 -14.05
CA TYR A 69 -5.22 -7.20 -12.90
C TYR A 69 -4.47 -8.48 -12.57
N LEU A 70 -4.50 -8.82 -11.29
CA LEU A 70 -4.18 -10.14 -10.74
C LEU A 70 -5.41 -10.65 -9.99
N GLY A 71 -5.71 -11.94 -10.09
CA GLY A 71 -6.77 -12.59 -9.33
C GLY A 71 -6.18 -13.67 -8.44
N LEU A 72 -6.42 -13.59 -7.12
CA LEU A 72 -6.08 -14.64 -6.17
C LEU A 72 -7.18 -15.72 -6.19
N THR A 73 -6.81 -16.96 -5.97
CA THR A 73 -7.76 -18.10 -6.00
C THR A 73 -8.76 -18.07 -4.85
N ARG A 74 -8.43 -17.38 -3.75
CA ARG A 74 -9.28 -17.24 -2.54
C ARG A 74 -8.91 -15.99 -1.79
N ASN A 75 -9.80 -15.55 -0.89
CA ASN A 75 -9.47 -14.46 0.03
C ASN A 75 -8.29 -14.85 0.93
N SER A 76 -7.20 -14.13 0.80
CA SER A 76 -5.94 -14.30 1.52
C SER A 76 -5.59 -13.07 2.38
N GLY A 77 -6.40 -12.00 2.27
CA GLY A 77 -6.29 -10.77 3.03
C GLY A 77 -5.42 -9.70 2.37
N LEU A 78 -5.61 -8.46 2.83
CA LEU A 78 -4.97 -7.26 2.27
C LEU A 78 -3.45 -7.39 2.12
N SER A 79 -2.75 -7.96 3.11
CA SER A 79 -1.29 -8.11 3.04
C SER A 79 -0.86 -9.06 1.92
N ALA A 80 -1.63 -10.13 1.67
CA ALA A 80 -1.36 -11.06 0.58
C ALA A 80 -1.61 -10.42 -0.79
N ALA A 81 -2.69 -9.64 -0.92
CA ALA A 81 -2.99 -8.91 -2.14
C ALA A 81 -1.90 -7.87 -2.46
N LEU A 82 -1.43 -7.12 -1.45
CA LEU A 82 -0.32 -6.18 -1.60
C LEU A 82 0.98 -6.91 -2.00
N LYS A 83 1.32 -8.01 -1.32
CA LYS A 83 2.49 -8.83 -1.66
C LYS A 83 2.43 -9.29 -3.11
N ALA A 84 1.30 -9.86 -3.54
CA ALA A 84 1.12 -10.33 -4.92
C ALA A 84 1.31 -9.19 -5.92
N GLY A 85 0.75 -8.01 -5.66
CA GLY A 85 0.93 -6.83 -6.51
C GLY A 85 2.40 -6.38 -6.58
N ILE A 86 3.09 -6.29 -5.45
CA ILE A 86 4.50 -5.89 -5.37
C ILE A 86 5.40 -6.88 -6.12
N ASP A 87 5.22 -8.19 -5.91
CA ASP A 87 6.04 -9.23 -6.55
C ASP A 87 5.91 -9.22 -8.07
N HIS A 88 4.72 -8.86 -8.58
CA HIS A 88 4.43 -8.85 -10.02
C HIS A 88 4.62 -7.47 -10.66
N THR A 89 5.03 -6.46 -9.91
CA THR A 89 5.36 -5.13 -10.43
C THR A 89 6.78 -5.08 -10.99
N GLY A 90 6.93 -4.42 -12.15
CA GLY A 90 8.23 -4.17 -12.82
C GLY A 90 8.63 -2.70 -12.89
N SER A 91 7.79 -1.76 -12.45
CA SER A 91 8.06 -0.33 -12.42
C SER A 91 9.07 0.07 -11.33
N LYS A 92 9.69 1.24 -11.45
CA LYS A 92 10.63 1.79 -10.45
C LYS A 92 9.98 1.99 -9.08
N TYR A 93 8.74 2.47 -9.09
CA TYR A 93 7.95 2.75 -7.89
C TYR A 93 6.68 1.92 -7.85
N VAL A 94 6.26 1.55 -6.65
CA VAL A 94 4.98 0.91 -6.36
C VAL A 94 4.17 1.79 -5.42
N GLY A 95 2.97 2.15 -5.84
CA GLY A 95 1.97 2.86 -5.04
C GLY A 95 0.93 1.90 -4.49
N TYR A 96 0.23 2.33 -3.43
CA TYR A 96 -0.89 1.60 -2.84
C TYR A 96 -2.01 2.55 -2.46
N ILE A 97 -3.24 2.19 -2.82
CA ILE A 97 -4.48 2.89 -2.44
C ILE A 97 -5.60 1.87 -2.18
N ASP A 98 -6.48 2.16 -1.20
CA ASP A 98 -7.66 1.34 -0.93
C ASP A 98 -8.77 1.56 -1.99
N ALA A 99 -9.53 0.50 -2.29
CA ALA A 99 -10.62 0.53 -3.26
C ALA A 99 -11.84 1.35 -2.83
N ASP A 100 -11.90 1.81 -1.57
CA ASP A 100 -13.04 2.57 -1.04
C ASP A 100 -12.95 4.10 -1.28
N LEU A 101 -11.85 4.55 -1.92
CA LEU A 101 -11.60 5.95 -2.27
C LEU A 101 -11.78 6.94 -1.10
N GLN A 102 -11.40 6.55 0.11
CA GLN A 102 -11.30 7.48 1.23
C GLN A 102 -10.11 8.43 1.11
N THR A 103 -9.16 8.14 0.21
CA THR A 103 -8.10 9.02 -0.28
C THR A 103 -8.20 9.11 -1.79
N LEU A 104 -7.73 10.20 -2.39
CA LEU A 104 -7.82 10.39 -3.84
C LEU A 104 -6.54 9.97 -4.55
N PRO A 105 -6.64 9.33 -5.73
CA PRO A 105 -5.47 8.93 -6.51
C PRO A 105 -4.60 10.13 -6.94
N GLU A 106 -5.19 11.30 -7.20
CA GLU A 106 -4.45 12.51 -7.58
C GLU A 106 -3.44 12.97 -6.53
N ASP A 107 -3.66 12.64 -5.23
CA ASP A 107 -2.72 12.95 -4.15
C ASP A 107 -1.41 12.15 -4.26
N PHE A 108 -1.31 11.12 -5.13
CA PHE A 108 -0.01 10.51 -5.48
C PHE A 108 0.97 11.52 -6.05
N ASN A 109 0.49 12.54 -6.77
CA ASN A 109 1.35 13.60 -7.31
C ASN A 109 2.08 14.41 -6.23
N LEU A 110 1.51 14.52 -5.01
CA LEU A 110 2.17 15.12 -3.86
C LEU A 110 3.28 14.22 -3.32
N LEU A 111 3.04 12.90 -3.29
CA LEU A 111 4.00 11.93 -2.79
C LEU A 111 5.19 11.77 -3.77
N LEU A 112 4.93 11.89 -5.07
CA LEU A 112 5.96 11.78 -6.11
C LEU A 112 7.04 12.87 -6.03
N GLU A 113 6.76 14.02 -5.40
CA GLU A 113 7.74 15.10 -5.24
C GLU A 113 8.95 14.69 -4.38
N ASP A 114 8.77 13.74 -3.48
CA ASP A 114 9.80 13.33 -2.53
C ASP A 114 10.32 11.90 -2.75
N VAL A 115 9.77 11.16 -3.71
CA VAL A 115 10.04 9.72 -3.87
C VAL A 115 11.50 9.40 -4.22
N GLU A 116 12.24 10.34 -4.82
CA GLU A 116 13.66 10.15 -5.12
C GLU A 116 14.56 10.20 -3.86
N ASN A 117 14.10 10.85 -2.79
CA ASN A 117 14.88 11.08 -1.57
C ASN A 117 14.49 10.14 -0.41
N TYR A 118 13.40 9.38 -0.57
CA TYR A 118 12.83 8.54 0.48
C TYR A 118 12.35 7.21 -0.09
N GLU A 119 12.71 6.10 0.54
CA GLU A 119 12.29 4.75 0.14
C GLU A 119 10.80 4.49 0.34
N LEU A 120 10.16 5.24 1.24
CA LEU A 120 8.71 5.29 1.42
C LEU A 120 8.25 6.72 1.63
N VAL A 121 7.35 7.20 0.78
CA VAL A 121 6.55 8.41 0.99
C VAL A 121 5.11 8.00 1.22
N MET A 122 4.48 8.52 2.30
CA MET A 122 3.13 8.12 2.69
C MET A 122 2.27 9.30 3.13
N GLY A 123 0.97 9.17 2.93
CA GLY A 123 0.01 10.15 3.36
C GLY A 123 -0.22 10.16 4.88
N ILE A 124 -0.49 11.32 5.45
CA ILE A 124 -1.13 11.50 6.76
C ILE A 124 -2.52 12.07 6.51
N ARG A 125 -3.54 11.40 6.99
CA ARG A 125 -4.92 11.85 6.82
C ARG A 125 -5.21 13.10 7.62
N SER A 126 -5.40 14.22 6.94
CA SER A 126 -5.78 15.51 7.54
C SER A 126 -7.31 15.59 7.73
N GLY A 127 -7.76 16.28 8.78
CA GLY A 127 -9.18 16.58 8.99
C GLY A 127 -10.08 15.38 9.38
N ARG A 128 -9.53 14.35 9.99
CA ARG A 128 -10.26 13.14 10.43
C ARG A 128 -11.45 13.49 11.33
N LYS A 129 -12.69 13.32 10.83
CA LYS A 129 -13.95 13.45 11.58
C LYS A 129 -14.45 12.06 12.01
N ASP A 130 -13.65 11.30 12.75
CA ASP A 130 -14.07 10.01 13.32
C ASP A 130 -14.83 10.20 14.65
N SER A 131 -15.66 9.23 15.02
CA SER A 131 -16.34 9.26 16.33
C SER A 131 -15.31 9.20 17.47
N PHE A 132 -15.63 9.84 18.60
CA PHE A 132 -14.76 9.98 19.78
C PHE A 132 -14.18 8.64 20.24
N VAL A 133 -14.97 7.57 20.30
CA VAL A 133 -14.53 6.21 20.69
C VAL A 133 -13.53 5.61 19.71
N LYS A 134 -13.73 5.79 18.39
CA LYS A 134 -12.79 5.34 17.36
C LYS A 134 -11.47 6.11 17.44
N ASN A 135 -11.51 7.38 17.78
CA ASN A 135 -10.31 8.21 17.92
C ASN A 135 -9.46 7.77 19.12
N ILE A 136 -10.08 7.48 20.28
CA ILE A 136 -9.34 7.04 21.48
C ILE A 136 -8.70 5.67 21.25
N SER A 137 -9.46 4.67 20.76
CA SER A 137 -8.92 3.34 20.50
C SER A 137 -7.79 3.35 19.45
N SER A 138 -7.92 4.16 18.39
CA SER A 138 -6.86 4.39 17.41
C SER A 138 -5.62 5.05 18.01
N ARG A 139 -5.79 6.05 18.89
CA ARG A 139 -4.66 6.73 19.56
C ARG A 139 -3.89 5.78 20.46
N ILE A 140 -4.59 4.96 21.26
CA ILE A 140 -3.96 3.96 22.13
C ILE A 140 -3.20 2.92 21.29
N ALA A 141 -3.84 2.33 20.26
CA ALA A 141 -3.21 1.36 19.39
C ALA A 141 -1.97 1.94 18.67
N ASN A 142 -2.07 3.16 18.16
CA ASN A 142 -0.95 3.85 17.52
C ASN A 142 0.17 4.22 18.52
N SER A 143 -0.17 4.56 19.76
CA SER A 143 0.83 4.85 20.81
C SER A 143 1.61 3.60 21.17
N ILE A 144 0.92 2.46 21.41
CA ILE A 144 1.57 1.17 21.67
C ILE A 144 2.46 0.76 20.49
N ARG A 145 1.92 0.84 19.26
CA ARG A 145 2.71 0.53 18.07
C ARG A 145 3.97 1.39 18.00
N ARG A 146 3.84 2.72 18.11
CA ARG A 146 4.98 3.65 18.06
C ARG A 146 6.03 3.36 19.11
N SER A 147 5.62 3.03 20.35
CA SER A 147 6.57 2.66 21.42
C SER A 147 7.29 1.35 21.15
N MET A 148 6.70 0.45 20.35
CA MET A 148 7.30 -0.85 20.02
C MET A 148 8.11 -0.83 18.71
N THR A 149 7.67 -0.04 17.71
CA THR A 149 8.35 0.03 16.40
C THR A 149 9.41 1.12 16.34
N HIS A 150 9.22 2.22 17.08
CA HIS A 150 10.06 3.44 17.03
C HIS A 150 10.18 4.00 15.60
N ASP A 151 9.08 3.90 14.82
CA ASP A 151 9.06 4.29 13.41
C ASP A 151 8.80 5.79 13.17
N GLY A 152 8.49 6.55 14.21
CA GLY A 152 8.22 7.99 14.12
C GLY A 152 6.94 8.36 13.33
N VAL A 153 6.16 7.37 12.89
CA VAL A 153 5.02 7.58 11.99
C VAL A 153 3.74 7.85 12.76
N ALA A 154 3.05 8.94 12.38
CA ALA A 154 1.81 9.36 13.04
C ALA A 154 0.59 8.55 12.58
N ASP A 155 0.46 8.24 11.30
CA ASP A 155 -0.71 7.56 10.71
C ASP A 155 -0.31 6.43 9.76
N THR A 156 -0.08 5.23 10.28
CA THR A 156 0.19 4.04 9.45
C THR A 156 -1.03 3.51 8.73
N GLY A 157 -2.23 3.93 9.14
CA GLY A 157 -3.50 3.49 8.56
C GLY A 157 -3.88 4.22 7.27
N CYS A 158 -3.14 5.25 6.85
CA CYS A 158 -3.35 5.86 5.55
C CYS A 158 -2.94 4.88 4.45
N PRO A 159 -3.82 4.54 3.48
CA PRO A 159 -3.45 3.61 2.41
C PRO A 159 -2.54 4.26 1.38
N LEU A 160 -2.61 5.57 1.19
CA LEU A 160 -1.84 6.26 0.16
C LEU A 160 -0.35 6.25 0.47
N LYS A 161 0.40 5.44 -0.26
CA LYS A 161 1.83 5.22 -0.09
C LYS A 161 2.52 5.02 -1.44
N ILE A 162 3.76 5.47 -1.56
CA ILE A 162 4.68 5.11 -2.67
C ILE A 162 5.97 4.58 -2.05
N MET A 163 6.49 3.51 -2.61
CA MET A 163 7.76 2.88 -2.22
C MET A 163 8.63 2.64 -3.45
N HIS A 164 9.94 2.64 -3.27
CA HIS A 164 10.83 2.01 -4.24
C HIS A 164 10.50 0.52 -4.35
N THR A 165 10.29 0.03 -5.55
CA THR A 165 9.84 -1.36 -5.78
C THR A 165 10.85 -2.38 -5.24
N GLU A 166 12.15 -2.12 -5.36
CA GLU A 166 13.18 -3.00 -4.81
C GLU A 166 13.09 -3.12 -3.29
N ASN A 167 12.93 -1.98 -2.58
CA ASN A 167 12.76 -1.98 -1.14
C ASN A 167 11.46 -2.68 -0.74
N ALA A 168 10.36 -2.45 -1.47
CA ALA A 168 9.09 -3.12 -1.23
C ALA A 168 9.20 -4.65 -1.39
N LYS A 169 9.92 -5.14 -2.40
CA LYS A 169 10.16 -6.58 -2.62
C LYS A 169 10.99 -7.24 -1.51
N ARG A 170 11.91 -6.50 -0.88
CA ARG A 170 12.71 -7.00 0.25
C ARG A 170 11.96 -7.04 1.59
N ILE A 171 10.77 -6.46 1.68
CA ILE A 171 10.00 -6.47 2.93
C ILE A 171 9.66 -7.91 3.30
N PRO A 172 9.96 -8.37 4.54
CA PRO A 172 9.53 -9.66 5.03
C PRO A 172 8.03 -9.63 5.28
N PHE A 173 7.26 -10.18 4.34
CA PHE A 173 5.80 -10.13 4.37
C PHE A 173 5.20 -11.16 5.34
N PHE A 174 4.28 -10.72 6.18
CA PHE A 174 3.41 -11.53 7.03
C PHE A 174 2.00 -10.95 7.08
N THR A 175 1.01 -11.73 7.50
CA THR A 175 -0.38 -11.27 7.64
C THR A 175 -0.46 -10.09 8.60
N GLY A 176 -1.05 -8.97 8.17
CA GLY A 176 -1.14 -7.74 8.97
C GLY A 176 -0.02 -6.73 8.74
N MET A 177 1.04 -7.09 7.99
CA MET A 177 2.24 -6.27 7.79
C MET A 177 1.99 -4.92 7.11
N HIS A 178 0.90 -4.75 6.37
CA HIS A 178 0.55 -3.47 5.74
C HIS A 178 0.51 -2.28 6.71
N ARG A 179 0.34 -2.55 8.03
CA ARG A 179 0.40 -1.56 9.11
C ARG A 179 1.83 -1.22 9.55
N PHE A 180 2.80 -2.05 9.16
CA PHE A 180 4.20 -1.95 9.58
C PHE A 180 5.13 -1.54 8.43
N LEU A 181 4.61 -1.22 7.25
CA LEU A 181 5.42 -0.83 6.08
C LEU A 181 6.49 0.21 6.41
N PRO A 182 6.18 1.32 7.12
CA PRO A 182 7.22 2.28 7.49
C PRO A 182 8.32 1.66 8.36
N ALA A 183 7.94 0.91 9.39
CA ALA A 183 8.89 0.26 10.28
C ALA A 183 9.75 -0.77 9.56
N LEU A 184 9.19 -1.49 8.58
CA LEU A 184 9.88 -2.49 7.76
C LEU A 184 10.85 -1.85 6.75
N ILE A 185 10.51 -0.69 6.21
CA ILE A 185 11.44 0.11 5.39
C ILE A 185 12.61 0.63 6.24
N LEU A 186 12.34 1.13 7.45
CA LEU A 186 13.41 1.56 8.37
C LEU A 186 14.35 0.41 8.78
N LEU A 187 13.86 -0.84 8.84
CA LEU A 187 14.73 -2.01 9.05
C LEU A 187 15.76 -2.22 7.94
N GLN A 188 15.46 -1.77 6.74
CA GLN A 188 16.34 -1.82 5.58
C GLN A 188 17.27 -0.60 5.47
N ASN A 189 17.40 0.21 6.53
CA ASN A 189 18.06 1.51 6.56
C ASN A 189 17.44 2.55 5.60
N GLY A 190 16.19 2.31 5.15
CA GLY A 190 15.46 3.24 4.28
C GLY A 190 14.89 4.42 5.05
N LYS A 191 14.60 5.51 4.35
CA LYS A 191 14.03 6.75 4.88
C LYS A 191 12.54 6.80 4.61
N VAL A 192 11.77 7.36 5.55
CA VAL A 192 10.31 7.48 5.45
C VAL A 192 9.90 8.95 5.56
N LYS A 193 9.06 9.42 4.64
CA LYS A 193 8.45 10.76 4.69
C LYS A 193 6.94 10.65 4.80
N GLN A 194 6.34 11.58 5.54
CA GLN A 194 4.89 11.69 5.69
C GLN A 194 4.41 13.03 5.14
N ILE A 195 3.35 13.02 4.33
CA ILE A 195 2.78 14.20 3.66
C ILE A 195 1.28 14.28 3.99
N PRO A 196 0.75 15.44 4.40
CA PRO A 196 -0.68 15.61 4.59
C PRO A 196 -1.45 15.36 3.30
N VAL A 197 -2.47 14.49 3.36
CA VAL A 197 -3.36 14.16 2.23
C VAL A 197 -4.82 14.33 2.64
N ARG A 198 -5.68 14.53 1.66
CA ARG A 198 -7.12 14.66 1.87
C ARG A 198 -7.73 13.32 2.28
N HIS A 199 -8.73 13.38 3.15
CA HIS A 199 -9.45 12.18 3.60
C HIS A 199 -10.96 12.40 3.59
N PHE A 200 -11.66 11.48 2.95
CA PHE A 200 -13.11 11.53 2.72
C PHE A 200 -13.83 10.42 3.46
N LYS A 201 -15.14 10.59 3.65
CA LYS A 201 -15.99 9.53 4.18
C LYS A 201 -16.17 8.45 3.11
N ARG A 202 -16.17 7.18 3.53
CA ARG A 202 -16.55 6.06 2.67
C ARG A 202 -17.95 6.28 2.12
N MET A 203 -18.13 6.13 0.82
CA MET A 203 -19.42 6.34 0.16
C MET A 203 -20.20 5.02 -0.04
N ALA A 204 -19.50 3.89 -0.23
CA ALA A 204 -20.12 2.57 -0.41
C ALA A 204 -19.36 1.49 0.37
N GLY A 205 -20.00 0.34 0.61
CA GLY A 205 -19.41 -0.81 1.30
C GLY A 205 -19.54 -0.76 2.83
N LYS A 206 -19.36 -1.91 3.48
CA LYS A 206 -19.40 -2.06 4.96
C LYS A 206 -18.00 -2.25 5.50
N SER A 207 -17.67 -1.64 6.65
CA SER A 207 -16.40 -1.89 7.33
C SER A 207 -16.31 -3.37 7.76
N LYS A 208 -15.32 -4.09 7.23
CA LYS A 208 -15.10 -5.52 7.47
C LYS A 208 -14.34 -5.81 8.78
N TYR A 209 -14.03 -4.78 9.59
CA TYR A 209 -13.21 -4.93 10.80
C TYR A 209 -14.04 -4.89 12.09
N ASN A 210 -13.93 -5.94 12.92
CA ASN A 210 -14.45 -6.01 14.29
C ASN A 210 -13.44 -5.43 15.29
N LEU A 211 -13.91 -4.94 16.47
CA LEU A 211 -13.09 -4.30 17.50
C LEU A 211 -11.99 -5.22 18.06
N SER A 212 -12.27 -6.52 18.24
CA SER A 212 -11.30 -7.50 18.74
C SER A 212 -10.11 -7.71 17.79
N ASN A 213 -10.40 -7.76 16.47
CA ASN A 213 -9.36 -7.90 15.43
C ASN A 213 -8.51 -6.62 15.25
N ARG A 214 -8.95 -5.49 15.82
CA ARG A 214 -8.22 -4.21 15.77
C ARG A 214 -7.15 -4.07 16.84
N LEU A 215 -7.24 -4.78 17.95
CA LEU A 215 -6.33 -4.62 19.09
C LEU A 215 -5.40 -5.82 19.28
N VAL A 216 -5.93 -7.05 19.30
CA VAL A 216 -5.15 -8.24 19.60
C VAL A 216 -4.18 -8.63 18.48
N GLY A 217 -4.64 -8.63 17.23
CA GLY A 217 -3.80 -8.95 16.08
C GLY A 217 -2.59 -8.01 15.99
N PRO A 218 -2.82 -6.66 15.85
CA PRO A 218 -1.73 -5.70 15.77
C PRO A 218 -0.75 -5.73 16.96
N LEU A 219 -1.23 -6.07 18.16
CA LEU A 219 -0.33 -6.22 19.32
C LEU A 219 0.62 -7.42 19.17
N LYS A 220 0.11 -8.58 18.74
CA LYS A 220 0.95 -9.74 18.41
C LYS A 220 1.95 -9.40 17.30
N ASP A 221 1.51 -8.68 16.27
CA ASP A 221 2.36 -8.24 15.16
C ASP A 221 3.49 -7.31 15.64
N CYS A 222 3.25 -6.47 16.68
CA CYS A 222 4.29 -5.64 17.29
C CYS A 222 5.39 -6.48 17.96
N PHE A 223 5.03 -7.59 18.64
CA PHE A 223 6.03 -8.49 19.20
C PHE A 223 6.82 -9.23 18.11
N ALA A 224 6.16 -9.68 17.05
CA ALA A 224 6.81 -10.29 15.90
C ALA A 224 7.79 -9.31 15.24
N TYR A 225 7.39 -8.04 15.06
CA TYR A 225 8.28 -6.99 14.55
C TYR A 225 9.50 -6.78 15.46
N ARG A 226 9.32 -6.71 16.80
CA ARG A 226 10.45 -6.54 17.72
C ARG A 226 11.42 -7.72 17.67
N TRP A 227 10.90 -8.94 17.56
CA TRP A 227 11.73 -10.12 17.37
C TRP A 227 12.52 -10.03 16.06
N MET A 228 11.84 -9.70 14.95
CA MET A 228 12.46 -9.51 13.64
C MET A 228 13.52 -8.42 13.67
N LYS A 229 13.23 -7.25 14.27
CA LYS A 229 14.16 -6.13 14.38
C LYS A 229 15.50 -6.52 15.02
N LYS A 230 15.49 -7.42 16.01
CA LYS A 230 16.71 -7.90 16.67
C LYS A 230 17.51 -8.89 15.83
N ARG A 231 16.93 -9.45 14.78
CA ARG A 231 17.49 -10.53 13.96
C ARG A 231 17.56 -10.21 12.48
N TYR A 232 17.17 -9.01 12.09
CA TYR A 232 17.21 -8.57 10.71
C TYR A 232 18.66 -8.45 10.25
N ILE A 233 18.96 -9.02 9.09
CA ILE A 233 20.29 -9.01 8.50
C ILE A 233 20.37 -7.87 7.50
N ASN A 234 21.20 -6.87 7.78
CA ASN A 234 21.64 -5.85 6.83
C ASN A 234 23.12 -6.12 6.51
N TYR A 235 23.45 -6.08 5.24
CA TYR A 235 24.83 -6.15 4.78
C TYR A 235 25.04 -5.26 3.55
N GLU A 236 26.24 -4.81 3.36
CA GLU A 236 26.70 -4.11 2.16
C GLU A 236 27.81 -4.90 1.52
N ILE A 237 27.78 -5.02 0.19
CA ILE A 237 28.84 -5.68 -0.56
C ILE A 237 29.89 -4.62 -0.89
N ALA A 238 31.08 -4.75 -0.31
CA ALA A 238 32.20 -3.83 -0.58
C ALA A 238 32.79 -4.05 -1.97
N GLU A 239 32.93 -5.31 -2.40
CA GLU A 239 33.52 -5.67 -3.69
C GLU A 239 32.84 -6.93 -4.25
N ASN A 240 32.66 -7.00 -5.55
CA ASN A 240 32.24 -8.23 -6.25
C ASN A 240 32.81 -8.26 -7.68
N ASN A 241 32.91 -9.45 -8.25
CA ASN A 241 33.27 -9.69 -9.64
C ASN A 241 32.18 -10.45 -10.42
N LEU A 242 30.92 -10.37 -9.95
CA LEU A 242 29.79 -11.09 -10.53
C LEU A 242 29.17 -10.36 -11.73
N LEU A 243 29.40 -9.05 -11.84
CA LEU A 243 28.93 -8.25 -12.95
C LEU A 243 30.07 -8.08 -13.94
N THR A 244 29.92 -8.56 -15.16
CA THR A 244 30.77 -8.15 -16.29
C THR A 244 30.52 -6.66 -16.53
N GLU A 245 31.58 -5.87 -16.53
CA GLU A 245 31.55 -4.50 -17.05
C GLU A 245 30.94 -4.55 -18.46
N ALA A 246 29.85 -3.79 -18.68
CA ALA A 246 29.18 -3.72 -19.96
C ALA A 246 29.83 -2.65 -20.85
#